data_87653e2ec4368f917acdd3f6cde31788
#
_entry.id   87653e2ec4368f917acdd3f6cde31788
#
_cell.length_a   1.000
_cell.length_b   1.000
_cell.length_c   1.000
_cell.angle_alpha   90.00
_cell.angle_beta   90.00
_cell.angle_gamma   90.00
#
_symmetry.space_group_name_H-M   'P 1'
#
loop_
_entity.id
_entity.type
_entity.pdbx_description
1 polymer ?
#
loop_
_entity_poly.entity_id
_entity_poly.type
_entity_poly.pdbx_seq_one_letter_code
_entity_poly.pdbx_strand_id
1 'polypeptide(L)'
;MKKITFLATALLMSLGSFAQQALFDNVPVISPEVNANHTVTFRLKAPNAQKVQVTGDFLAPKTIDTPMGKYDAPGVADMTKDEKGVWTFTSQTLSPELYSYNLLLDGVKIVDPGSVYITRDITSETNIFILSDKKGDCGDLYTVNEVPHGNVSKVWYDSPTLKMQRRMTVYTPAGYDKGKDYPVLYLLHGAGGDEDAWTTLGRAQHILDNLIATGKAKPMVVVMTNGNPNCQAAPGEWSAGQYIPSFYGYQGAKPAATMDESFPDVMNYVESHYKVAKDKAHRAICGLSMGGGHSFDISRRFPTKFDYIGLFSAGLHVGTTGDFRSDFYKQLQGNEEAKTQLATLFKNKPKLYWIGMGKTDFLYKSSADLRRYFDEK
;
A
#
# COMPACT_ATOMS: atom_id res chain seq x y z
N MET A 1 -43.50 5.53 23.89
CA MET A 1 -43.79 4.16 23.42
C MET A 1 -43.56 3.97 21.93
N LYS A 2 -44.01 4.82 20.99
CA LYS A 2 -43.86 4.65 19.54
C LYS A 2 -42.39 4.56 19.03
N LYS A 3 -41.44 5.27 19.66
CA LYS A 3 -40.02 5.25 19.27
C LYS A 3 -39.29 3.97 19.67
N ILE A 4 -39.66 3.32 20.79
CA ILE A 4 -39.07 2.07 21.24
C ILE A 4 -39.55 0.89 20.36
N THR A 5 -40.81 0.94 19.93
CA THR A 5 -41.39 -0.08 19.02
C THR A 5 -40.70 -0.05 17.66
N PHE A 6 -40.37 1.14 17.12
CA PHE A 6 -39.66 1.28 15.84
C PHE A 6 -38.22 0.74 15.89
N LEU A 7 -37.52 0.97 17.02
CA LEU A 7 -36.18 0.44 17.25
C LEU A 7 -36.19 -1.09 17.37
N ALA A 8 -37.16 -1.66 18.08
CA ALA A 8 -37.33 -3.11 18.23
C ALA A 8 -37.68 -3.79 16.90
N THR A 9 -38.51 -3.15 16.05
CA THR A 9 -38.86 -3.66 14.73
C THR A 9 -37.66 -3.61 13.75
N ALA A 10 -36.85 -2.54 13.81
CA ALA A 10 -35.63 -2.43 13.02
C ALA A 10 -34.57 -3.49 13.46
N LEU A 11 -34.47 -3.78 14.75
CA LEU A 11 -33.58 -4.83 15.28
C LEU A 11 -34.04 -6.23 14.87
N LEU A 12 -35.37 -6.48 14.84
CA LEU A 12 -35.92 -7.77 14.42
C LEU A 12 -35.83 -8.00 12.91
N MET A 13 -35.85 -6.95 12.07
CA MET A 13 -35.61 -7.07 10.63
C MET A 13 -34.15 -7.31 10.29
N SER A 14 -33.20 -6.92 11.17
CA SER A 14 -31.78 -7.23 10.98
C SER A 14 -31.40 -8.68 11.32
N LEU A 15 -32.26 -9.40 12.05
CA LEU A 15 -32.06 -10.81 12.39
C LEU A 15 -32.38 -11.79 11.23
N GLY A 16 -32.98 -11.29 10.15
CA GLY A 16 -33.23 -12.08 8.93
C GLY A 16 -32.14 -11.95 7.86
N SER A 17 -31.03 -11.29 8.14
CA SER A 17 -29.93 -11.22 7.19
C SER A 17 -29.19 -12.56 7.13
N PHE A 18 -28.97 -13.06 5.93
CA PHE A 18 -28.34 -14.35 5.59
C PHE A 18 -26.86 -14.46 6.02
N ALA A 19 -26.44 -13.75 7.04
CA ALA A 19 -25.05 -13.71 7.51
C ALA A 19 -24.49 -15.05 8.00
N GLN A 20 -25.35 -16.07 8.18
CA GLN A 20 -24.94 -17.40 8.64
C GLN A 20 -24.99 -18.49 7.56
N GLN A 21 -25.35 -18.20 6.32
CA GLN A 21 -25.42 -19.21 5.26
C GLN A 21 -24.08 -19.89 4.99
N ALA A 22 -22.98 -19.18 5.16
CA ALA A 22 -21.63 -19.74 4.98
C ALA A 22 -21.27 -20.87 5.98
N LEU A 23 -21.99 -21.00 7.09
CA LEU A 23 -21.75 -22.06 8.08
C LEU A 23 -22.19 -23.46 7.57
N PHE A 24 -23.03 -23.52 6.56
CA PHE A 24 -23.58 -24.75 6.03
C PHE A 24 -22.98 -25.19 4.69
N ASP A 25 -22.13 -24.31 4.10
CA ASP A 25 -21.40 -24.67 2.91
C ASP A 25 -20.24 -25.59 3.25
N ASN A 26 -20.14 -26.67 2.49
CA ASN A 26 -19.16 -27.76 2.51
C ASN A 26 -17.87 -27.51 3.30
N VAL A 27 -17.37 -28.56 4.00
CA VAL A 27 -16.04 -28.54 4.65
C VAL A 27 -15.01 -27.97 3.65
N PRO A 28 -14.46 -26.77 3.92
CA PRO A 28 -13.50 -26.17 3.00
C PRO A 28 -12.25 -27.05 2.93
N VAL A 29 -11.71 -27.22 1.74
CA VAL A 29 -10.36 -27.78 1.60
C VAL A 29 -9.36 -26.76 2.15
N ILE A 30 -8.34 -27.23 2.88
CA ILE A 30 -7.30 -26.36 3.43
C ILE A 30 -6.45 -25.81 2.28
N SER A 31 -6.47 -24.51 2.10
CA SER A 31 -5.68 -23.78 1.09
C SER A 31 -5.48 -22.33 1.52
N PRO A 32 -4.27 -21.76 1.43
CA PRO A 32 -3.01 -22.46 1.24
C PRO A 32 -2.59 -23.25 2.50
N GLU A 33 -1.83 -24.33 2.34
CA GLU A 33 -1.21 -25.04 3.44
C GLU A 33 0.32 -24.86 3.35
N VAL A 34 0.89 -24.19 4.33
CA VAL A 34 2.34 -24.04 4.45
C VAL A 34 2.91 -25.28 5.11
N ASN A 35 3.77 -26.02 4.39
CA ASN A 35 4.34 -27.26 4.85
C ASN A 35 5.66 -27.02 5.62
N ALA A 36 6.01 -27.96 6.49
CA ALA A 36 7.23 -27.88 7.32
C ALA A 36 8.55 -27.84 6.51
N ASN A 37 8.52 -28.27 5.25
CA ASN A 37 9.66 -28.20 4.32
C ASN A 37 9.68 -26.95 3.46
N HIS A 38 8.93 -25.93 3.84
CA HIS A 38 8.80 -24.65 3.15
C HIS A 38 8.20 -24.74 1.72
N THR A 39 7.50 -25.84 1.42
CA THR A 39 6.62 -25.89 0.26
C THR A 39 5.23 -25.37 0.65
N VAL A 40 4.43 -24.95 -0.31
CA VAL A 40 3.04 -24.51 -0.07
C VAL A 40 2.10 -25.28 -0.99
N THR A 41 1.07 -25.86 -0.40
CA THR A 41 0.06 -26.64 -1.13
C THR A 41 -1.23 -25.83 -1.26
N PHE A 42 -1.65 -25.65 -2.50
CA PHE A 42 -2.91 -24.99 -2.86
C PHE A 42 -3.93 -26.04 -3.28
N ARG A 43 -5.19 -25.85 -2.88
CA ARG A 43 -6.28 -26.77 -3.22
C ARG A 43 -7.55 -26.02 -3.57
N LEU A 44 -8.29 -26.53 -4.56
CA LEU A 44 -9.60 -26.02 -4.94
C LEU A 44 -10.55 -27.17 -5.24
N LYS A 45 -11.69 -27.22 -4.56
CA LYS A 45 -12.77 -28.17 -4.91
C LYS A 45 -13.61 -27.61 -6.07
N ALA A 46 -13.35 -28.09 -7.27
CA ALA A 46 -14.04 -27.66 -8.49
C ALA A 46 -14.26 -28.85 -9.42
N PRO A 47 -15.24 -29.77 -9.10
CA PRO A 47 -15.41 -31.01 -9.82
C PRO A 47 -15.79 -30.85 -11.30
N ASN A 48 -16.46 -29.76 -11.65
CA ASN A 48 -16.93 -29.49 -13.02
C ASN A 48 -15.92 -28.65 -13.85
N ALA A 49 -14.86 -28.14 -13.24
CA ALA A 49 -13.83 -27.36 -13.95
C ALA A 49 -13.07 -28.24 -14.95
N GLN A 50 -12.73 -27.63 -16.09
CA GLN A 50 -11.91 -28.27 -17.12
C GLN A 50 -10.44 -28.05 -16.85
N LYS A 51 -10.07 -26.88 -16.29
CA LYS A 51 -8.70 -26.50 -15.98
C LYS A 51 -8.66 -25.61 -14.74
N VAL A 52 -7.75 -25.92 -13.81
CA VAL A 52 -7.43 -25.05 -12.68
C VAL A 52 -5.93 -24.82 -12.64
N GLN A 53 -5.54 -23.59 -12.40
CA GLN A 53 -4.14 -23.17 -12.28
C GLN A 53 -3.98 -22.28 -11.05
N VAL A 54 -2.78 -22.21 -10.51
CA VAL A 54 -2.37 -21.21 -9.54
C VAL A 54 -1.42 -20.21 -10.22
N THR A 55 -1.58 -18.93 -9.90
CA THR A 55 -0.66 -17.87 -10.33
C THR A 55 -0.20 -17.10 -9.12
N GLY A 56 1.08 -16.72 -9.08
CA GLY A 56 1.65 -16.01 -7.95
C GLY A 56 3.10 -15.61 -8.18
N ASP A 57 3.58 -14.73 -7.31
CA ASP A 57 4.95 -14.19 -7.36
C ASP A 57 6.02 -15.19 -6.88
N PHE A 58 5.62 -16.31 -6.30
CA PHE A 58 6.49 -17.44 -5.93
C PHE A 58 6.81 -18.37 -7.10
N LEU A 59 6.19 -18.19 -8.25
CA LEU A 59 6.45 -18.95 -9.48
C LEU A 59 7.38 -18.17 -10.40
N ALA A 60 8.13 -18.89 -11.25
CA ALA A 60 8.99 -18.25 -12.24
C ALA A 60 8.19 -17.25 -13.09
N PRO A 61 8.59 -15.97 -13.13
CA PRO A 61 7.84 -14.95 -13.82
C PRO A 61 7.82 -15.20 -15.34
N LYS A 62 6.78 -14.69 -15.98
CA LYS A 62 6.68 -14.68 -17.45
C LYS A 62 6.75 -13.25 -17.94
N THR A 63 7.80 -12.93 -18.70
CA THR A 63 7.91 -11.61 -19.33
C THR A 63 6.85 -11.47 -20.43
N ILE A 64 6.03 -10.43 -20.33
CA ILE A 64 5.01 -10.05 -21.31
C ILE A 64 5.27 -8.64 -21.84
N ASP A 65 4.90 -8.38 -23.09
CA ASP A 65 4.94 -7.04 -23.65
C ASP A 65 3.66 -6.28 -23.28
N THR A 66 3.83 -5.06 -22.80
CA THR A 66 2.72 -4.15 -22.49
C THR A 66 2.91 -2.82 -23.18
N PRO A 67 1.87 -1.97 -23.28
CA PRO A 67 2.03 -0.60 -23.79
C PRO A 67 3.04 0.24 -22.99
N MET A 68 3.35 -0.18 -21.76
CA MET A 68 4.32 0.48 -20.87
C MET A 68 5.73 -0.13 -20.94
N GLY A 69 5.94 -1.14 -21.80
CA GLY A 69 7.19 -1.88 -21.93
C GLY A 69 7.07 -3.33 -21.47
N LYS A 70 8.21 -4.01 -21.35
CA LYS A 70 8.26 -5.38 -20.84
C LYS A 70 7.93 -5.42 -19.35
N TYR A 71 7.10 -6.36 -18.97
CA TYR A 71 6.67 -6.59 -17.59
C TYR A 71 6.80 -8.07 -17.23
N ASP A 72 7.40 -8.36 -16.10
CA ASP A 72 7.50 -9.71 -15.57
C ASP A 72 6.23 -10.02 -14.76
N ALA A 73 5.27 -10.62 -15.44
CA ALA A 73 4.01 -11.05 -14.83
C ALA A 73 4.24 -12.25 -13.90
N PRO A 74 3.43 -12.41 -12.84
CA PRO A 74 3.48 -13.57 -11.97
C PRO A 74 3.39 -14.88 -12.77
N GLY A 75 4.17 -15.87 -12.36
CA GLY A 75 4.16 -17.19 -13.00
C GLY A 75 2.82 -17.91 -12.86
N VAL A 76 2.62 -18.94 -13.67
CA VAL A 76 1.39 -19.77 -13.67
C VAL A 76 1.79 -21.23 -13.68
N ALA A 77 1.12 -22.05 -12.85
CA ALA A 77 1.30 -23.50 -12.79
C ALA A 77 -0.05 -24.22 -12.86
N ASP A 78 -0.09 -25.34 -13.60
CA ASP A 78 -1.28 -26.21 -13.69
C ASP A 78 -1.45 -27.00 -12.38
N MET A 79 -2.71 -27.17 -11.95
CA MET A 79 -3.10 -28.00 -10.81
C MET A 79 -3.58 -29.35 -11.32
N THR A 80 -3.44 -30.39 -10.50
CA THR A 80 -3.87 -31.77 -10.81
C THR A 80 -5.16 -32.08 -10.08
N LYS A 81 -6.16 -32.61 -10.79
CA LYS A 81 -7.49 -33.01 -10.28
C LYS A 81 -7.50 -34.44 -9.78
N ASP A 82 -8.00 -34.66 -8.59
CA ASP A 82 -8.27 -36.02 -8.07
C ASP A 82 -9.68 -36.54 -8.43
N GLU A 83 -9.98 -37.78 -8.05
CA GLU A 83 -11.27 -38.41 -8.29
C GLU A 83 -12.44 -37.73 -7.55
N LYS A 84 -12.16 -36.98 -6.49
CA LYS A 84 -13.15 -36.23 -5.71
C LYS A 84 -13.40 -34.83 -6.25
N GLY A 85 -12.71 -34.46 -7.33
CA GLY A 85 -12.81 -33.14 -7.96
C GLY A 85 -12.04 -32.03 -7.21
N VAL A 86 -11.05 -32.40 -6.41
CA VAL A 86 -10.13 -31.48 -5.75
C VAL A 86 -8.91 -31.31 -6.63
N TRP A 87 -8.64 -30.09 -6.99
CA TRP A 87 -7.45 -29.68 -7.71
C TRP A 87 -6.34 -29.31 -6.70
N THR A 88 -5.13 -29.77 -6.95
CA THR A 88 -3.99 -29.59 -6.05
C THR A 88 -2.73 -29.20 -6.81
N PHE A 89 -1.98 -28.26 -6.25
CA PHE A 89 -0.61 -27.92 -6.65
C PHE A 89 0.24 -27.71 -5.41
N THR A 90 1.46 -28.22 -5.41
CA THR A 90 2.45 -27.96 -4.35
C THR A 90 3.65 -27.25 -4.96
N SER A 91 4.06 -26.15 -4.37
CA SER A 91 5.21 -25.34 -4.83
C SER A 91 6.52 -26.09 -4.63
N GLN A 92 7.58 -25.55 -5.22
CA GLN A 92 8.95 -25.82 -4.78
C GLN A 92 9.15 -25.25 -3.36
N THR A 93 10.27 -25.59 -2.72
CA THR A 93 10.71 -24.93 -1.48
C THR A 93 10.92 -23.44 -1.72
N LEU A 94 10.27 -22.61 -0.91
CA LEU A 94 10.29 -21.16 -0.99
C LEU A 94 11.17 -20.54 0.09
N SER A 95 11.67 -19.35 -0.17
CA SER A 95 12.37 -18.54 0.84
C SER A 95 11.36 -17.89 1.79
N PRO A 96 11.78 -17.56 3.04
CA PRO A 96 10.96 -16.75 3.95
C PRO A 96 10.62 -15.40 3.35
N GLU A 97 9.32 -15.15 3.11
CA GLU A 97 8.80 -13.92 2.49
C GLU A 97 7.26 -13.86 2.63
N LEU A 98 6.67 -12.72 2.27
CA LEU A 98 5.26 -12.58 1.99
C LEU A 98 5.02 -12.79 0.50
N TYR A 99 4.11 -13.69 0.17
CA TYR A 99 3.76 -14.05 -1.21
C TYR A 99 2.30 -13.75 -1.50
N SER A 100 2.02 -13.39 -2.75
CA SER A 100 0.68 -13.19 -3.27
C SER A 100 0.33 -14.24 -4.33
N TYR A 101 -0.97 -14.61 -4.39
CA TYR A 101 -1.46 -15.56 -5.37
C TYR A 101 -2.94 -15.40 -5.69
N ASN A 102 -3.33 -15.95 -6.81
CA ASN A 102 -4.73 -16.18 -7.19
C ASN A 102 -4.88 -17.58 -7.81
N LEU A 103 -6.10 -18.02 -7.95
CA LEU A 103 -6.43 -19.20 -8.76
C LEU A 103 -7.01 -18.78 -10.11
N LEU A 104 -6.79 -19.60 -11.13
CA LEU A 104 -7.39 -19.45 -12.45
C LEU A 104 -8.33 -20.65 -12.66
N LEU A 105 -9.63 -20.40 -12.68
CA LEU A 105 -10.68 -21.40 -12.90
C LEU A 105 -11.19 -21.25 -14.34
N ASP A 106 -10.86 -22.22 -15.20
CA ASP A 106 -11.21 -22.19 -16.63
C ASP A 106 -10.83 -20.85 -17.31
N GLY A 107 -9.67 -20.29 -16.90
CA GLY A 107 -9.14 -19.02 -17.40
C GLY A 107 -9.63 -17.77 -16.66
N VAL A 108 -10.62 -17.88 -15.76
CA VAL A 108 -11.09 -16.75 -14.94
C VAL A 108 -10.26 -16.65 -13.67
N LYS A 109 -9.70 -15.46 -13.41
CA LYS A 109 -8.95 -15.18 -12.19
C LYS A 109 -9.92 -15.02 -11.01
N ILE A 110 -9.69 -15.79 -9.96
CA ILE A 110 -10.49 -15.77 -8.73
C ILE A 110 -9.56 -15.68 -7.50
N VAL A 111 -10.09 -15.19 -6.38
CA VAL A 111 -9.47 -15.41 -5.08
C VAL A 111 -9.71 -16.85 -4.64
N ASP A 112 -8.80 -17.40 -3.85
CA ASP A 112 -8.93 -18.72 -3.26
C ASP A 112 -10.04 -18.73 -2.20
N PRO A 113 -11.15 -19.45 -2.39
CA PRO A 113 -12.23 -19.49 -1.40
C PRO A 113 -11.85 -20.24 -0.12
N GLY A 114 -10.75 -20.99 -0.12
CA GLY A 114 -10.17 -21.65 1.06
C GLY A 114 -9.38 -20.69 1.97
N SER A 115 -9.11 -19.47 1.52
CA SER A 115 -8.32 -18.48 2.27
C SER A 115 -9.09 -17.18 2.46
N VAL A 116 -9.23 -16.77 3.71
CA VAL A 116 -9.83 -15.46 4.06
C VAL A 116 -8.83 -14.30 4.03
N TYR A 117 -7.55 -14.60 3.81
CA TYR A 117 -6.52 -13.56 3.79
C TYR A 117 -6.39 -12.95 2.39
N ILE A 118 -7.19 -11.92 2.16
CA ILE A 118 -7.33 -11.22 0.89
C ILE A 118 -6.82 -9.80 1.05
N THR A 119 -6.08 -9.33 0.06
CA THR A 119 -5.66 -7.93 -0.07
C THR A 119 -6.11 -7.39 -1.42
N ARG A 120 -6.35 -6.08 -1.50
CA ARG A 120 -6.68 -5.39 -2.74
C ARG A 120 -5.52 -4.52 -3.19
N ASP A 121 -5.12 -4.70 -4.44
CA ASP A 121 -4.20 -3.80 -5.14
C ASP A 121 -4.87 -3.29 -6.42
N ILE A 122 -5.06 -1.98 -6.52
CA ILE A 122 -5.82 -1.32 -7.60
C ILE A 122 -7.23 -1.92 -7.75
N THR A 123 -7.46 -2.74 -8.78
CA THR A 123 -8.72 -3.45 -9.06
C THR A 123 -8.65 -4.93 -8.75
N SER A 124 -7.48 -5.43 -8.39
CA SER A 124 -7.26 -6.85 -8.19
C SER A 124 -7.33 -7.21 -6.72
N GLU A 125 -8.18 -8.17 -6.40
CA GLU A 125 -8.10 -8.89 -5.14
C GLU A 125 -7.15 -10.06 -5.30
N THR A 126 -6.31 -10.27 -4.30
CA THR A 126 -5.34 -11.36 -4.27
C THR A 126 -5.27 -11.95 -2.87
N ASN A 127 -5.04 -13.25 -2.79
CA ASN A 127 -4.71 -13.89 -1.51
C ASN A 127 -3.23 -13.70 -1.22
N ILE A 128 -2.89 -13.71 0.06
CA ILE A 128 -1.49 -13.72 0.51
C ILE A 128 -1.26 -14.86 1.49
N PHE A 129 -0.01 -15.32 1.55
CA PHE A 129 0.51 -16.14 2.63
C PHE A 129 1.90 -15.67 3.04
N ILE A 130 2.28 -15.99 4.26
CA ILE A 130 3.59 -15.63 4.81
C ILE A 130 4.30 -16.92 5.14
N LEU A 131 5.54 -17.02 4.69
CA LEU A 131 6.45 -18.09 5.06
C LEU A 131 7.58 -17.48 5.89
N SER A 132 7.79 -18.01 7.09
CA SER A 132 8.89 -17.64 7.98
C SER A 132 9.52 -18.91 8.52
N ASP A 133 10.82 -18.96 8.57
CA ASP A 133 11.64 -20.07 9.08
C ASP A 133 12.13 -19.79 10.50
N LYS A 134 12.52 -18.55 10.73
CA LYS A 134 13.12 -18.15 12.00
C LYS A 134 12.87 -16.68 12.31
N LYS A 135 12.92 -16.36 13.58
CA LYS A 135 12.80 -14.99 14.05
C LYS A 135 13.84 -14.06 13.39
N GLY A 136 13.35 -12.99 12.79
CA GLY A 136 14.14 -11.93 12.16
C GLY A 136 14.47 -12.17 10.68
N ASP A 137 13.93 -13.21 10.04
CA ASP A 137 13.95 -13.35 8.59
C ASP A 137 12.92 -12.41 7.90
N CYS A 138 12.88 -12.43 6.57
CA CYS A 138 11.96 -11.54 5.83
C CYS A 138 10.50 -11.83 6.16
N GLY A 139 10.09 -13.10 6.21
CA GLY A 139 8.72 -13.49 6.53
C GLY A 139 8.31 -13.10 7.95
N ASP A 140 9.22 -13.25 8.92
CA ASP A 140 8.96 -12.89 10.32
C ASP A 140 8.62 -11.39 10.49
N LEU A 141 9.19 -10.53 9.64
CA LEU A 141 8.86 -9.09 9.68
C LEU A 141 7.40 -8.80 9.33
N TYR A 142 6.80 -9.61 8.47
CA TYR A 142 5.38 -9.47 8.10
C TYR A 142 4.43 -10.18 9.08
N THR A 143 4.96 -11.07 9.93
CA THR A 143 4.17 -11.89 10.84
C THR A 143 3.72 -11.07 12.07
N VAL A 144 2.56 -11.41 12.63
CA VAL A 144 2.13 -10.90 13.92
C VAL A 144 2.92 -11.65 15.01
N ASN A 145 3.93 -11.00 15.57
CA ASN A 145 4.77 -11.56 16.62
C ASN A 145 4.23 -11.19 18.02
N GLU A 146 4.62 -11.94 19.03
CA GLU A 146 4.34 -11.64 20.44
C GLU A 146 5.23 -10.48 20.95
N VAL A 147 4.91 -9.28 20.49
CA VAL A 147 5.60 -8.03 20.83
C VAL A 147 4.57 -6.97 21.24
N PRO A 148 4.97 -5.89 21.92
CA PRO A 148 4.06 -4.77 22.14
C PRO A 148 3.56 -4.19 20.81
N HIS A 149 2.24 -4.12 20.64
CA HIS A 149 1.61 -3.62 19.42
C HIS A 149 1.22 -2.16 19.52
N GLY A 150 1.40 -1.43 18.43
CA GLY A 150 0.87 -0.10 18.22
C GLY A 150 -0.62 -0.11 17.87
N ASN A 151 -1.21 1.08 17.77
CA ASN A 151 -2.60 1.24 17.35
C ASN A 151 -2.68 1.82 15.94
N VAL A 152 -3.65 1.34 15.17
CA VAL A 152 -3.99 1.89 13.85
C VAL A 152 -5.36 2.55 13.93
N SER A 153 -5.43 3.83 13.60
CA SER A 153 -6.66 4.62 13.64
C SER A 153 -6.94 5.21 12.26
N LYS A 154 -8.21 5.17 11.86
CA LYS A 154 -8.71 5.89 10.69
C LYS A 154 -9.31 7.21 11.16
N VAL A 155 -8.75 8.32 10.72
CA VAL A 155 -9.13 9.65 11.20
C VAL A 155 -9.54 10.54 10.04
N TRP A 156 -10.62 11.30 10.26
CA TRP A 156 -11.08 12.33 9.34
C TRP A 156 -10.47 13.67 9.71
N TYR A 157 -10.05 14.42 8.72
CA TYR A 157 -9.53 15.77 8.88
C TYR A 157 -10.09 16.70 7.80
N ASP A 158 -10.19 17.97 8.14
CA ASP A 158 -10.54 18.99 7.18
C ASP A 158 -9.32 19.36 6.33
N SER A 159 -9.50 19.39 5.01
CA SER A 159 -8.53 19.94 4.07
C SER A 159 -9.09 21.23 3.44
N PRO A 160 -8.76 22.38 4.01
CA PRO A 160 -9.19 23.67 3.45
C PRO A 160 -8.69 23.88 2.01
N THR A 161 -7.48 23.40 1.72
CA THR A 161 -6.86 23.50 0.40
C THR A 161 -7.63 22.70 -0.65
N LEU A 162 -8.11 21.49 -0.31
CA LEU A 162 -8.94 20.68 -1.20
C LEU A 162 -10.44 20.94 -1.05
N LYS A 163 -10.85 21.77 -0.09
CA LYS A 163 -12.24 22.12 0.21
C LYS A 163 -13.13 20.92 0.52
N MET A 164 -12.57 19.93 1.22
CA MET A 164 -13.29 18.72 1.61
C MET A 164 -12.73 18.12 2.89
N GLN A 165 -13.53 17.29 3.56
CA GLN A 165 -13.03 16.38 4.56
C GLN A 165 -12.33 15.20 3.90
N ARG A 166 -11.24 14.76 4.48
CA ARG A 166 -10.45 13.62 4.01
C ARG A 166 -10.11 12.67 5.13
N ARG A 167 -9.94 11.41 4.78
CA ARG A 167 -9.50 10.38 5.72
C ARG A 167 -8.02 10.06 5.52
N MET A 168 -7.35 9.73 6.63
CA MET A 168 -6.02 9.15 6.65
C MET A 168 -5.97 8.02 7.68
N THR A 169 -5.01 7.12 7.53
CA THR A 169 -4.71 6.07 8.50
C THR A 169 -3.47 6.46 9.28
N VAL A 170 -3.53 6.38 10.61
CA VAL A 170 -2.43 6.75 11.49
C VAL A 170 -2.07 5.60 12.41
N TYR A 171 -0.79 5.22 12.38
CA TYR A 171 -0.21 4.29 13.35
C TYR A 171 0.45 5.07 14.47
N THR A 172 0.17 4.68 15.72
CA THR A 172 0.87 5.14 16.93
C THR A 172 1.57 3.96 17.58
N PRO A 173 2.83 4.10 18.02
CA PRO A 173 3.61 2.97 18.56
C PRO A 173 3.07 2.50 19.93
N ALA A 174 3.40 1.28 20.30
CA ALA A 174 3.10 0.77 21.64
C ALA A 174 3.63 1.72 22.71
N GLY A 175 2.79 1.99 23.74
CA GLY A 175 3.15 2.91 24.82
C GLY A 175 3.09 4.39 24.43
N TYR A 176 2.45 4.74 23.32
CA TYR A 176 2.31 6.11 22.81
C TYR A 176 1.87 7.13 23.87
N ASP A 177 0.92 6.79 24.74
CA ASP A 177 0.40 7.72 25.75
C ASP A 177 1.44 8.16 26.78
N LYS A 178 2.48 7.36 27.00
CA LYS A 178 3.56 7.61 27.96
C LYS A 178 4.68 8.49 27.40
N GLY A 179 4.75 8.61 26.06
CA GLY A 179 5.78 9.36 25.37
C GLY A 179 5.35 10.75 24.92
N LYS A 180 6.29 11.48 24.32
CA LYS A 180 6.10 12.78 23.69
C LYS A 180 7.14 12.98 22.60
N ASP A 181 6.92 14.01 21.76
CA ASP A 181 7.87 14.43 20.73
C ASP A 181 8.32 13.28 19.80
N TYR A 182 7.36 12.40 19.45
CA TYR A 182 7.63 11.29 18.55
C TYR A 182 8.07 11.77 17.17
N PRO A 183 9.06 11.13 16.53
CA PRO A 183 9.28 11.31 15.10
C PRO A 183 8.01 10.97 14.31
N VAL A 184 7.82 11.62 13.18
CA VAL A 184 6.72 11.32 12.26
C VAL A 184 7.24 10.88 10.91
N LEU A 185 6.69 9.78 10.39
CA LEU A 185 6.88 9.29 9.04
C LEU A 185 5.58 9.46 8.26
N TYR A 186 5.61 10.21 7.17
CA TYR A 186 4.55 10.24 6.17
C TYR A 186 4.86 9.18 5.12
N LEU A 187 3.96 8.19 4.97
CA LEU A 187 4.14 7.01 4.13
C LEU A 187 3.07 7.00 3.04
N LEU A 188 3.47 7.26 1.79
CA LEU A 188 2.57 7.54 0.68
C LEU A 188 2.45 6.33 -0.25
N HIS A 189 1.20 5.98 -0.61
CA HIS A 189 0.90 4.82 -1.45
C HIS A 189 1.12 5.08 -2.95
N GLY A 190 1.20 4.00 -3.74
CA GLY A 190 1.29 4.03 -5.20
C GLY A 190 -0.05 4.30 -5.89
N ALA A 191 -0.01 4.47 -7.22
CA ALA A 191 -1.21 4.68 -8.02
C ALA A 191 -2.22 3.54 -7.80
N GLY A 192 -3.50 3.89 -7.65
CA GLY A 192 -4.59 2.95 -7.40
C GLY A 192 -4.78 2.55 -5.94
N GLY A 193 -3.84 2.88 -5.06
CA GLY A 193 -3.99 2.73 -3.62
C GLY A 193 -4.80 3.86 -2.98
N ASP A 194 -4.90 3.79 -1.68
CA ASP A 194 -5.58 4.74 -0.81
C ASP A 194 -4.91 4.74 0.58
N GLU A 195 -5.50 5.40 1.56
CA GLU A 195 -4.96 5.51 2.91
C GLU A 195 -4.86 4.17 3.66
N ASP A 196 -5.46 3.11 3.14
CA ASP A 196 -5.43 1.77 3.74
C ASP A 196 -4.36 0.86 3.13
N ALA A 197 -3.78 1.21 1.98
CA ALA A 197 -2.88 0.35 1.21
C ALA A 197 -1.66 -0.12 2.02
N TRP A 198 -1.00 0.74 2.76
CA TRP A 198 0.18 0.36 3.54
C TRP A 198 -0.14 -0.55 4.71
N THR A 199 -1.33 -0.48 5.28
CA THR A 199 -1.74 -1.38 6.38
C THR A 199 -2.26 -2.71 5.86
N THR A 200 -3.02 -2.72 4.78
CA THR A 200 -3.64 -3.93 4.22
C THR A 200 -2.70 -4.69 3.29
N LEU A 201 -2.19 -4.03 2.25
CA LEU A 201 -1.28 -4.64 1.28
C LEU A 201 0.15 -4.73 1.81
N GLY A 202 0.66 -3.66 2.44
CA GLY A 202 2.03 -3.56 2.91
C GLY A 202 2.29 -4.08 4.33
N ARG A 203 1.26 -4.39 5.12
CA ARG A 203 1.36 -4.84 6.52
C ARG A 203 2.23 -3.94 7.42
N ALA A 204 2.24 -2.65 7.13
CA ALA A 204 3.15 -1.69 7.75
C ALA A 204 3.11 -1.68 9.29
N GLN A 205 1.92 -1.88 9.91
CA GLN A 205 1.80 -1.93 11.36
C GLN A 205 2.59 -3.09 11.97
N HIS A 206 2.58 -4.28 11.35
CA HIS A 206 3.30 -5.46 11.87
C HIS A 206 4.80 -5.29 11.71
N ILE A 207 5.24 -4.76 10.55
CA ILE A 207 6.64 -4.43 10.31
C ILE A 207 7.16 -3.42 11.34
N LEU A 208 6.39 -2.38 11.62
CA LEU A 208 6.74 -1.35 12.60
C LEU A 208 6.82 -1.92 14.02
N ASP A 209 5.82 -2.70 14.44
CA ASP A 209 5.83 -3.34 15.75
C ASP A 209 7.07 -4.23 15.93
N ASN A 210 7.36 -5.08 14.95
CA ASN A 210 8.51 -5.99 14.97
C ASN A 210 9.85 -5.24 14.96
N LEU A 211 10.00 -4.19 14.16
CA LEU A 211 11.22 -3.39 14.09
C LEU A 211 11.43 -2.55 15.36
N ILE A 212 10.36 -1.98 15.92
CA ILE A 212 10.42 -1.19 17.15
C ILE A 212 10.77 -2.09 18.33
N ALA A 213 10.12 -3.25 18.45
CA ALA A 213 10.37 -4.19 19.54
C ALA A 213 11.79 -4.75 19.53
N THR A 214 12.41 -4.89 18.34
CA THR A 214 13.79 -5.34 18.20
C THR A 214 14.83 -4.21 18.23
N GLY A 215 14.41 -2.96 18.44
CA GLY A 215 15.28 -1.78 18.46
C GLY A 215 15.85 -1.37 17.11
N LYS A 216 15.39 -1.98 16.01
CA LYS A 216 15.80 -1.65 14.64
C LYS A 216 15.12 -0.38 14.12
N ALA A 217 13.98 0.01 14.67
CA ALA A 217 13.31 1.28 14.42
C ALA A 217 13.02 2.00 15.74
N LYS A 218 13.05 3.33 15.70
CA LYS A 218 12.59 4.14 16.84
C LYS A 218 11.07 4.14 16.89
N PRO A 219 10.44 4.17 18.08
CA PRO A 219 9.01 4.46 18.18
C PRO A 219 8.67 5.76 17.45
N MET A 220 7.70 5.71 16.54
CA MET A 220 7.31 6.84 15.71
C MET A 220 5.82 6.81 15.39
N VAL A 221 5.26 7.97 15.08
CA VAL A 221 3.92 8.08 14.46
C VAL A 221 4.08 7.90 12.96
N VAL A 222 3.26 7.07 12.34
CA VAL A 222 3.25 6.90 10.89
C VAL A 222 1.90 7.31 10.31
N VAL A 223 1.94 8.21 9.33
CA VAL A 223 0.75 8.82 8.72
C VAL A 223 0.65 8.36 7.27
N MET A 224 -0.40 7.65 6.95
CA MET A 224 -0.70 7.11 5.63
C MET A 224 -1.90 7.85 5.06
N THR A 225 -1.67 8.68 4.04
CA THR A 225 -2.70 9.55 3.47
C THR A 225 -3.25 8.94 2.19
N ASN A 226 -4.46 9.36 1.80
CA ASN A 226 -4.92 9.13 0.44
C ASN A 226 -4.23 10.14 -0.50
N GLY A 227 -3.46 9.64 -1.47
CA GLY A 227 -2.69 10.45 -2.43
C GLY A 227 -3.54 11.03 -3.56
N ASN A 228 -4.85 10.69 -3.62
CA ASN A 228 -5.75 11.13 -4.69
C ASN A 228 -6.52 12.36 -4.25
N PRO A 229 -6.23 13.57 -4.77
CA PRO A 229 -6.80 14.81 -4.26
C PRO A 229 -8.31 14.97 -4.54
N ASN A 230 -8.89 14.10 -5.38
CA ASN A 230 -10.33 14.07 -5.66
C ASN A 230 -11.12 13.16 -4.71
N CYS A 231 -10.46 12.38 -3.85
CA CYS A 231 -11.09 11.37 -3.01
C CYS A 231 -11.09 11.80 -1.55
N GLN A 232 -12.20 11.62 -0.87
CA GLN A 232 -12.29 11.84 0.58
C GLN A 232 -11.64 10.70 1.34
N ALA A 233 -11.85 9.46 0.88
CA ALA A 233 -11.36 8.23 1.51
C ALA A 233 -11.20 7.12 0.46
N ALA A 234 -10.85 5.93 0.91
CA ALA A 234 -10.82 4.71 0.12
C ALA A 234 -12.18 4.45 -0.58
N PRO A 235 -12.20 3.74 -1.71
CA PRO A 235 -13.45 3.39 -2.41
C PRO A 235 -14.49 2.76 -1.47
N GLY A 236 -15.74 3.22 -1.56
CA GLY A 236 -16.83 2.76 -0.71
C GLY A 236 -16.92 3.42 0.67
N GLU A 237 -15.92 4.18 1.08
CA GLU A 237 -15.78 4.72 2.44
C GLU A 237 -16.10 6.23 2.55
N TRP A 238 -16.78 6.81 1.57
CA TRP A 238 -17.19 8.21 1.56
C TRP A 238 -18.53 8.45 0.86
N SER A 239 -19.12 9.62 1.09
CA SER A 239 -20.51 9.92 0.72
C SER A 239 -20.80 9.84 -0.78
N ALA A 240 -19.83 10.11 -1.64
CA ALA A 240 -20.00 10.00 -3.08
C ALA A 240 -20.03 8.55 -3.59
N GLY A 241 -19.76 7.56 -2.73
CA GLY A 241 -19.92 6.14 -3.04
C GLY A 241 -19.06 5.67 -4.22
N GLN A 242 -17.81 6.10 -4.28
CA GLN A 242 -16.90 5.61 -5.32
C GLN A 242 -16.57 4.15 -5.09
N TYR A 243 -16.91 3.31 -6.06
CA TYR A 243 -16.70 1.85 -6.02
C TYR A 243 -15.57 1.37 -6.94
N ILE A 244 -15.05 2.23 -7.81
CA ILE A 244 -13.91 1.96 -8.66
C ILE A 244 -12.64 2.52 -8.02
N PRO A 245 -11.48 1.87 -8.19
CA PRO A 245 -10.21 2.40 -7.72
C PRO A 245 -9.91 3.78 -8.28
N SER A 246 -9.31 4.62 -7.47
CA SER A 246 -8.92 5.99 -7.82
C SER A 246 -7.95 6.07 -9.01
N PHE A 247 -7.24 4.96 -9.35
CA PHE A 247 -6.38 4.88 -10.53
C PHE A 247 -7.09 5.21 -11.84
N TYR A 248 -8.36 4.82 -11.99
CA TYR A 248 -9.15 5.14 -13.19
C TYR A 248 -9.72 6.55 -13.21
N GLY A 249 -9.32 7.35 -12.23
CA GLY A 249 -9.77 8.70 -12.06
C GLY A 249 -11.21 8.78 -11.54
N TYR A 250 -11.43 9.72 -10.63
CA TYR A 250 -12.77 10.16 -10.35
C TYR A 250 -13.24 10.99 -11.57
N GLN A 251 -14.29 10.54 -12.23
CA GLN A 251 -14.88 11.27 -13.38
C GLN A 251 -15.60 12.56 -12.93
N GLY A 252 -15.09 13.18 -11.91
CA GLY A 252 -15.61 14.41 -11.31
C GLY A 252 -14.84 15.64 -11.75
N ALA A 253 -15.12 16.74 -11.07
CA ALA A 253 -14.44 18.01 -11.29
C ALA A 253 -12.94 17.91 -11.04
N LYS A 254 -12.16 18.76 -11.71
CA LYS A 254 -10.73 18.93 -11.41
C LYS A 254 -10.56 19.25 -9.91
N PRO A 255 -9.58 18.62 -9.21
CA PRO A 255 -9.35 18.92 -7.81
C PRO A 255 -9.02 20.39 -7.59
N ALA A 256 -9.39 20.93 -6.43
CA ALA A 256 -9.10 22.32 -6.07
C ALA A 256 -7.60 22.62 -6.01
N ALA A 257 -6.79 21.60 -5.66
CA ALA A 257 -5.35 21.67 -5.57
C ALA A 257 -4.72 20.28 -5.77
N THR A 258 -3.41 20.22 -5.92
CA THR A 258 -2.65 18.97 -5.99
C THR A 258 -2.39 18.37 -4.59
N MET A 259 -1.87 17.14 -4.55
CA MET A 259 -1.51 16.48 -3.29
C MET A 259 -0.41 17.24 -2.55
N ASP A 260 0.61 17.71 -3.25
CA ASP A 260 1.72 18.47 -2.67
C ASP A 260 1.28 19.85 -2.16
N GLU A 261 0.38 20.55 -2.86
CA GLU A 261 -0.19 21.82 -2.40
C GLU A 261 -1.03 21.66 -1.13
N SER A 262 -1.75 20.57 -1.00
CA SER A 262 -2.63 20.29 0.16
C SER A 262 -1.91 19.62 1.34
N PHE A 263 -0.67 19.23 1.19
CA PHE A 263 0.05 18.48 2.22
C PHE A 263 0.25 19.24 3.56
N PRO A 264 0.36 20.57 3.58
CA PRO A 264 0.32 21.34 4.83
C PRO A 264 -0.91 21.08 5.69
N ASP A 265 -2.08 20.79 5.10
CA ASP A 265 -3.30 20.47 5.86
C ASP A 265 -3.11 19.19 6.69
N VAL A 266 -2.47 18.17 6.09
CA VAL A 266 -2.10 16.92 6.78
C VAL A 266 -1.12 17.18 7.91
N MET A 267 -0.02 17.93 7.64
CA MET A 267 1.00 18.23 8.66
C MET A 267 0.40 19.00 9.84
N ASN A 268 -0.42 20.01 9.56
CA ASN A 268 -1.06 20.84 10.59
C ASN A 268 -2.01 20.01 11.47
N TYR A 269 -2.80 19.11 10.85
CA TYR A 269 -3.66 18.22 11.62
C TYR A 269 -2.84 17.29 12.53
N VAL A 270 -1.81 16.65 11.98
CA VAL A 270 -0.95 15.72 12.73
C VAL A 270 -0.25 16.43 13.89
N GLU A 271 0.31 17.62 13.66
CA GLU A 271 1.02 18.41 14.68
C GLU A 271 0.10 18.97 15.75
N SER A 272 -1.19 19.10 15.51
CA SER A 272 -2.17 19.58 16.48
C SER A 272 -2.87 18.46 17.27
N HIS A 273 -2.92 17.23 16.73
CA HIS A 273 -3.66 16.12 17.34
C HIS A 273 -2.78 15.00 17.88
N TYR A 274 -1.49 14.95 17.48
CA TYR A 274 -0.57 13.89 17.89
C TYR A 274 0.65 14.46 18.62
N LYS A 275 1.22 13.66 19.53
CA LYS A 275 2.42 14.01 20.30
C LYS A 275 3.68 13.87 19.47
N VAL A 276 3.81 14.64 18.39
CA VAL A 276 4.94 14.60 17.47
C VAL A 276 5.86 15.80 17.59
N ALA A 277 7.15 15.59 17.34
CA ALA A 277 8.11 16.68 17.20
C ALA A 277 7.83 17.45 15.90
N LYS A 278 7.98 18.80 15.97
CA LYS A 278 7.58 19.71 14.89
C LYS A 278 8.73 20.19 14.01
N ASP A 279 9.94 19.73 14.30
CA ASP A 279 11.14 20.10 13.56
C ASP A 279 11.45 19.11 12.42
N LYS A 280 12.28 19.52 11.46
CA LYS A 280 12.62 18.70 10.31
C LYS A 280 13.46 17.46 10.67
N ALA A 281 14.23 17.53 11.78
CA ALA A 281 15.11 16.45 12.21
C ALA A 281 14.33 15.20 12.70
N HIS A 282 13.03 15.36 12.99
CA HIS A 282 12.13 14.30 13.41
C HIS A 282 11.02 14.03 12.38
N ARG A 283 11.19 14.51 11.14
CA ARG A 283 10.18 14.34 10.10
C ARG A 283 10.74 13.65 8.89
N ALA A 284 10.08 12.55 8.52
CA ALA A 284 10.38 11.76 7.34
C ALA A 284 9.18 11.73 6.37
N ILE A 285 9.46 11.63 5.08
CA ILE A 285 8.47 11.35 4.04
C ILE A 285 9.02 10.32 3.09
N CYS A 286 8.23 9.31 2.78
CA CYS A 286 8.57 8.34 1.73
C CYS A 286 7.33 7.81 1.05
N GLY A 287 7.50 7.22 -0.12
CA GLY A 287 6.39 6.64 -0.84
C GLY A 287 6.80 5.80 -2.03
N LEU A 288 5.84 4.99 -2.49
CA LEU A 288 5.98 4.07 -3.60
C LEU A 288 5.36 4.66 -4.87
N SER A 289 6.05 4.59 -6.02
CA SER A 289 5.52 4.94 -7.34
C SER A 289 4.94 6.36 -7.37
N MET A 290 3.64 6.55 -7.49
CA MET A 290 2.96 7.84 -7.36
C MET A 290 3.31 8.52 -6.01
N GLY A 291 3.30 7.77 -4.90
CA GLY A 291 3.67 8.30 -3.60
C GLY A 291 5.14 8.68 -3.50
N GLY A 292 6.02 8.01 -4.25
CA GLY A 292 7.42 8.43 -4.44
C GLY A 292 7.52 9.77 -5.17
N GLY A 293 6.73 9.96 -6.23
CA GLY A 293 6.58 11.23 -6.92
C GLY A 293 6.05 12.33 -5.99
N HIS A 294 4.99 12.05 -5.24
CA HIS A 294 4.49 12.99 -4.22
C HIS A 294 5.54 13.33 -3.16
N SER A 295 6.32 12.33 -2.70
CA SER A 295 7.41 12.58 -1.74
C SER A 295 8.49 13.51 -2.32
N PHE A 296 8.81 13.33 -3.60
CA PHE A 296 9.70 14.22 -4.34
C PHE A 296 9.14 15.63 -4.41
N ASP A 297 7.88 15.80 -4.85
CA ASP A 297 7.24 17.09 -5.02
C ASP A 297 7.06 17.84 -3.70
N ILE A 298 6.60 17.15 -2.65
CA ILE A 298 6.41 17.72 -1.32
C ILE A 298 7.76 18.14 -0.73
N SER A 299 8.80 17.30 -0.84
CA SER A 299 10.12 17.63 -0.27
C SER A 299 10.79 18.82 -0.95
N ARG A 300 10.66 19.00 -2.27
CA ARG A 300 11.20 20.15 -3.00
C ARG A 300 10.38 21.43 -2.77
N ARG A 301 9.05 21.32 -2.65
CA ARG A 301 8.16 22.45 -2.36
C ARG A 301 8.33 22.98 -0.92
N PHE A 302 8.58 22.06 0.02
CA PHE A 302 8.77 22.36 1.45
C PHE A 302 10.16 21.94 1.96
N PRO A 303 11.24 22.49 1.41
CA PRO A 303 12.61 21.99 1.60
C PRO A 303 13.14 22.11 3.03
N THR A 304 12.46 22.88 3.90
CA THR A 304 12.81 23.05 5.32
C THR A 304 12.03 22.12 6.26
N LYS A 305 11.16 21.25 5.71
CA LYS A 305 10.24 20.47 6.54
C LYS A 305 10.72 19.05 6.80
N PHE A 306 11.59 18.47 5.97
CA PHE A 306 11.99 17.07 6.05
C PHE A 306 13.51 16.91 6.05
N ASP A 307 14.05 16.09 6.96
CA ASP A 307 15.44 15.67 6.95
C ASP A 307 15.64 14.27 6.35
N TYR A 308 14.54 13.49 6.21
CA TYR A 308 14.59 12.13 5.69
C TYR A 308 13.56 11.98 4.58
N ILE A 309 14.04 11.72 3.38
CA ILE A 309 13.20 11.54 2.18
C ILE A 309 13.52 10.19 1.56
N GLY A 310 12.50 9.40 1.23
CA GLY A 310 12.63 8.10 0.60
C GLY A 310 11.75 7.96 -0.65
N LEU A 311 12.36 7.64 -1.76
CA LEU A 311 11.67 7.42 -3.04
C LEU A 311 11.78 5.94 -3.41
N PHE A 312 10.66 5.23 -3.40
CA PHE A 312 10.57 3.82 -3.81
C PHE A 312 9.92 3.74 -5.18
N SER A 313 10.66 3.29 -6.20
CA SER A 313 10.18 3.18 -7.58
C SER A 313 9.38 4.42 -8.01
N ALA A 314 9.93 5.61 -7.80
CA ALA A 314 9.20 6.87 -7.89
C ALA A 314 8.81 7.22 -9.33
N GLY A 315 7.54 7.54 -9.53
CA GLY A 315 7.04 8.18 -10.74
C GLY A 315 7.32 9.68 -10.69
N LEU A 316 8.50 10.09 -11.16
CA LEU A 316 8.91 11.50 -11.12
C LEU A 316 8.16 12.32 -12.16
N HIS A 317 7.58 13.42 -11.73
CA HIS A 317 6.85 14.33 -12.59
C HIS A 317 7.23 15.77 -12.28
N VAL A 318 7.98 16.38 -13.20
CA VAL A 318 8.41 17.79 -13.06
C VAL A 318 7.90 18.55 -14.26
N GLY A 319 6.87 19.39 -14.04
CA GLY A 319 6.33 20.24 -15.10
C GLY A 319 5.04 19.74 -15.74
N THR A 320 4.66 20.34 -16.86
CA THR A 320 3.34 20.18 -17.50
C THR A 320 3.23 19.01 -18.48
N THR A 321 4.31 18.32 -18.79
CA THR A 321 4.37 17.35 -19.91
C THR A 321 3.70 15.99 -19.61
N GLY A 322 3.33 15.72 -18.36
CA GLY A 322 2.57 14.52 -17.97
C GLY A 322 3.28 13.16 -18.16
N ASP A 323 4.45 13.12 -18.78
CA ASP A 323 5.17 11.87 -19.02
C ASP A 323 6.23 11.60 -17.94
N PHE A 324 5.84 10.82 -16.93
CA PHE A 324 6.72 10.38 -15.83
C PHE A 324 7.86 9.44 -16.28
N ARG A 325 7.87 9.00 -17.56
CA ARG A 325 8.94 8.18 -18.16
C ARG A 325 9.94 9.02 -18.92
N SER A 326 9.65 10.29 -19.14
CA SER A 326 10.55 11.17 -19.87
C SER A 326 11.83 11.42 -19.07
N ASP A 327 12.89 11.79 -19.79
CA ASP A 327 14.18 12.15 -19.23
C ASP A 327 14.01 13.28 -18.19
N PHE A 328 14.51 13.08 -16.98
CA PHE A 328 14.38 14.03 -15.88
C PHE A 328 14.96 15.40 -16.24
N TYR A 329 16.08 15.44 -16.97
CA TYR A 329 16.67 16.71 -17.39
C TYR A 329 15.78 17.47 -18.38
N LYS A 330 15.07 16.73 -19.28
CA LYS A 330 14.08 17.36 -20.17
C LYS A 330 12.89 17.92 -19.40
N GLN A 331 12.45 17.22 -18.36
CA GLN A 331 11.36 17.69 -17.50
C GLN A 331 11.77 18.98 -16.77
N LEU A 332 13.05 19.16 -16.41
CA LEU A 332 13.56 20.38 -15.79
C LEU A 332 13.75 21.54 -16.79
N GLN A 333 13.84 21.25 -18.10
CA GLN A 333 14.00 22.32 -19.10
C GLN A 333 12.79 23.25 -19.08
N GLY A 334 13.05 24.55 -18.92
CA GLY A 334 11.97 25.56 -18.85
C GLY A 334 11.19 25.60 -17.55
N ASN A 335 11.51 24.74 -16.56
CA ASN A 335 10.86 24.77 -15.25
C ASN A 335 11.77 25.41 -14.18
N GLU A 336 11.82 26.73 -14.19
CA GLU A 336 12.67 27.50 -13.27
C GLU A 336 12.20 27.38 -11.81
N GLU A 337 10.91 27.20 -11.58
CA GLU A 337 10.37 26.97 -10.24
C GLU A 337 10.95 25.68 -9.64
N ALA A 338 10.87 24.54 -10.36
CA ALA A 338 11.41 23.28 -9.89
C ALA A 338 12.93 23.35 -9.66
N LYS A 339 13.68 24.01 -10.54
CA LYS A 339 15.12 24.24 -10.36
C LYS A 339 15.42 25.03 -9.09
N THR A 340 14.67 26.09 -8.83
CA THR A 340 14.80 26.91 -7.62
C THR A 340 14.46 26.12 -6.36
N GLN A 341 13.40 25.33 -6.40
CA GLN A 341 12.99 24.48 -5.29
C GLN A 341 14.06 23.41 -4.98
N LEU A 342 14.62 22.75 -6.00
CA LEU A 342 15.71 21.78 -5.84
C LEU A 342 16.99 22.45 -5.28
N ALA A 343 17.37 23.58 -5.80
CA ALA A 343 18.51 24.35 -5.27
C ALA A 343 18.33 24.71 -3.79
N THR A 344 17.10 25.07 -3.40
CA THR A 344 16.75 25.36 -2.02
C THR A 344 16.81 24.09 -1.15
N LEU A 345 16.33 22.95 -1.67
CA LEU A 345 16.43 21.65 -0.99
C LEU A 345 17.88 21.28 -0.71
N PHE A 346 18.78 21.41 -1.69
CA PHE A 346 20.23 21.18 -1.50
C PHE A 346 20.84 22.10 -0.46
N LYS A 347 20.49 23.39 -0.49
CA LYS A 347 20.96 24.37 0.50
C LYS A 347 20.53 23.98 1.92
N ASN A 348 19.36 23.38 2.11
CA ASN A 348 18.83 22.95 3.40
C ASN A 348 19.39 21.60 3.88
N LYS A 349 20.15 20.88 3.05
CA LYS A 349 20.90 19.66 3.38
C LYS A 349 20.08 18.66 4.19
N PRO A 350 19.13 17.94 3.58
CA PRO A 350 18.44 16.84 4.26
C PRO A 350 19.48 15.80 4.70
N LYS A 351 19.27 15.15 5.85
CA LYS A 351 20.20 14.15 6.39
C LYS A 351 20.22 12.87 5.56
N LEU A 352 19.11 12.53 4.92
CA LEU A 352 18.99 11.39 4.04
C LEU A 352 18.06 11.71 2.89
N TYR A 353 18.54 11.49 1.68
CA TYR A 353 17.72 11.44 0.47
C TYR A 353 17.96 10.08 -0.20
N TRP A 354 17.05 9.14 0.00
CA TRP A 354 17.22 7.77 -0.47
C TRP A 354 16.36 7.51 -1.70
N ILE A 355 16.96 6.85 -2.70
CA ILE A 355 16.30 6.47 -3.95
C ILE A 355 16.49 4.97 -4.13
N GLY A 356 15.39 4.20 -4.03
CA GLY A 356 15.38 2.75 -4.24
C GLY A 356 14.53 2.37 -5.44
N MET A 357 15.13 1.55 -6.33
CA MET A 357 14.45 1.12 -7.54
C MET A 357 15.07 -0.17 -8.09
N GLY A 358 14.23 -1.06 -8.59
CA GLY A 358 14.67 -2.25 -9.31
C GLY A 358 15.32 -1.89 -10.65
N LYS A 359 16.37 -2.62 -11.05
CA LYS A 359 17.08 -2.36 -12.32
C LYS A 359 16.21 -2.60 -13.57
N THR A 360 15.21 -3.46 -13.44
CA THR A 360 14.25 -3.81 -14.50
C THR A 360 12.95 -3.00 -14.42
N ASP A 361 12.84 -2.08 -13.44
CA ASP A 361 11.68 -1.22 -13.28
C ASP A 361 11.58 -0.24 -14.45
N PHE A 362 10.39 -0.08 -15.01
CA PHE A 362 10.13 0.83 -16.14
C PHE A 362 10.38 2.32 -15.82
N LEU A 363 10.45 2.67 -14.53
CA LEU A 363 10.80 4.01 -14.03
C LEU A 363 12.29 4.18 -13.74
N TYR A 364 13.11 3.12 -13.92
CA TYR A 364 14.53 3.13 -13.55
C TYR A 364 15.29 4.32 -14.15
N LYS A 365 15.03 4.64 -15.42
CA LYS A 365 15.76 5.70 -16.12
C LYS A 365 15.56 7.06 -15.45
N SER A 366 14.33 7.45 -15.15
CA SER A 366 14.04 8.76 -14.53
C SER A 366 14.66 8.90 -13.14
N SER A 367 14.67 7.83 -12.35
CA SER A 367 15.32 7.81 -11.03
C SER A 367 16.84 7.82 -11.11
N ALA A 368 17.43 7.13 -12.10
CA ALA A 368 18.86 7.18 -12.35
C ALA A 368 19.32 8.59 -12.80
N ASP A 369 18.49 9.26 -13.60
CA ASP A 369 18.74 10.64 -14.04
C ASP A 369 18.62 11.63 -12.85
N LEU A 370 17.61 11.45 -11.97
CA LEU A 370 17.50 12.24 -10.74
C LEU A 370 18.73 12.05 -9.84
N ARG A 371 19.17 10.80 -9.63
CA ARG A 371 20.36 10.53 -8.84
C ARG A 371 21.59 11.23 -9.43
N ARG A 372 21.80 11.09 -10.73
CA ARG A 372 22.92 11.78 -11.41
C ARG A 372 22.84 13.28 -11.23
N TYR A 373 21.65 13.89 -11.36
CA TYR A 373 21.44 15.32 -11.11
C TYR A 373 21.83 15.70 -9.67
N PHE A 374 21.55 14.84 -8.69
CA PHE A 374 21.94 15.08 -7.30
C PHE A 374 23.46 14.95 -7.11
N ASP A 375 24.09 13.99 -7.75
CA ASP A 375 25.56 13.79 -7.67
C ASP A 375 26.33 14.97 -8.31
N GLU A 376 25.72 15.69 -9.26
CA GLU A 376 26.30 16.88 -9.92
C GLU A 376 26.16 18.17 -9.08
N LYS A 377 25.34 18.21 -8.05
CA LYS A 377 25.00 19.42 -7.25
C LYS A 377 25.56 19.33 -5.83
#